data_733608d90c90426df1fb6ade40de84fc
#
_entry.id   733608d90c90426df1fb6ade40de84fc
#
_cell.length_a   1.000
_cell.length_b   1.000
_cell.length_c   1.000
_cell.angle_alpha   90.00
_cell.angle_beta   90.00
_cell.angle_gamma   90.00
#
_symmetry.space_group_name_H-M   'P 1'
#
loop_
_entity.id
_entity.type
_entity.pdbx_description
1 polymer ?
#
loop_
_entity_poly.entity_id
_entity_poly.type
_entity_poly.pdbx_seq_one_letter_code
_entity_poly.pdbx_strand_id
1 'polypeptide(L)'
;MNVAGMINDRLNAPFTGPLLSDMTATADGAGEGRSHLTEKEIQDMESILRDGMVGYAYLYPHGEEFPQVYVLSMTPENIANFIGQHRADCSEMTLTDRMDMTVLTTYGEFIDKCPDRQLLQEVLQHLVPIQCGEAEPKEVVSVSRDTYDLYDDLLEEARKGLTPEDLKQAELSAKSTVWHYYKPGVDVSACPYLEAKWIGEKNLRSCKLENTPENLAAFIQEKNDVEEISFRDPDGAEVIIARQGYVHMCLDEAYLKNRLQPALTEQRRSGDVPVIQEADTPVQSGMKMEM
;
A
#
# COMPACT_ATOMS: atom_id res chain seq x y z
N MET A 1 -2.14 -24.84 -1.36
CA MET A 1 -2.40 -23.43 -1.04
C MET A 1 -1.07 -22.86 -0.57
N ASN A 2 -0.53 -21.81 -1.20
CA ASN A 2 0.78 -21.25 -0.85
C ASN A 2 0.60 -20.25 0.29
N VAL A 3 0.89 -20.65 1.52
CA VAL A 3 0.71 -19.82 2.73
C VAL A 3 1.56 -18.54 2.67
N ALA A 4 2.76 -18.63 2.08
CA ALA A 4 3.66 -17.47 1.92
C ALA A 4 3.03 -16.36 1.05
N GLY A 5 2.42 -16.71 -0.07
CA GLY A 5 1.71 -15.73 -0.91
C GLY A 5 0.55 -15.06 -0.18
N MET A 6 -0.19 -15.80 0.65
CA MET A 6 -1.31 -15.25 1.42
C MET A 6 -0.87 -14.24 2.50
N ILE A 7 0.29 -14.46 3.13
CA ILE A 7 0.82 -13.52 4.13
C ILE A 7 1.26 -12.23 3.43
N ASN A 8 2.00 -12.33 2.34
CA ASN A 8 2.47 -11.17 1.59
C ASN A 8 1.29 -10.32 1.06
N ASP A 9 0.25 -10.96 0.51
CA ASP A 9 -0.95 -10.27 0.05
C ASP A 9 -1.68 -9.51 1.20
N ARG A 10 -1.66 -10.06 2.42
CA ARG A 10 -2.28 -9.43 3.59
C ARG A 10 -1.47 -8.26 4.12
N LEU A 11 -0.14 -8.39 4.16
CA LEU A 11 0.75 -7.30 4.57
C LEU A 11 0.66 -6.12 3.60
N ASN A 12 0.55 -6.42 2.30
CA ASN A 12 0.47 -5.41 1.24
C ASN A 12 -0.94 -4.87 0.98
N ALA A 13 -1.96 -5.34 1.71
CA ALA A 13 -3.31 -4.81 1.55
C ALA A 13 -3.38 -3.37 2.09
N PRO A 14 -3.55 -2.35 1.24
CA PRO A 14 -3.56 -0.96 1.67
C PRO A 14 -4.73 -0.69 2.62
N PHE A 15 -4.53 0.22 3.55
CA PHE A 15 -5.63 0.81 4.29
C PHE A 15 -6.41 1.72 3.33
N THR A 16 -7.66 1.41 3.07
CA THR A 16 -8.49 2.09 2.06
C THR A 16 -9.49 3.08 2.65
N GLY A 17 -9.51 3.23 3.97
CA GLY A 17 -10.41 4.16 4.67
C GLY A 17 -9.84 5.58 4.79
N PRO A 18 -10.70 6.59 5.04
CA PRO A 18 -10.25 7.93 5.40
C PRO A 18 -9.55 7.90 6.75
N LEU A 19 -8.49 8.69 6.90
CA LEU A 19 -7.75 8.87 8.14
C LEU A 19 -8.42 9.95 9.01
N LEU A 20 -8.07 10.00 10.28
CA LEU A 20 -8.65 10.97 11.21
C LEU A 20 -8.37 12.41 10.78
N SER A 21 -7.17 12.70 10.26
CA SER A 21 -6.82 14.01 9.70
C SER A 21 -7.65 14.41 8.48
N ASP A 22 -8.06 13.45 7.65
CA ASP A 22 -8.90 13.73 6.49
C ASP A 22 -10.33 14.15 6.90
N MET A 23 -10.79 13.72 8.09
CA MET A 23 -12.13 13.99 8.62
C MET A 23 -12.21 15.21 9.52
N THR A 24 -11.12 15.55 10.23
CA THR A 24 -11.11 16.71 11.15
C THR A 24 -11.15 18.06 10.44
N ALA A 25 -10.78 18.12 9.16
CA ALA A 25 -10.91 19.33 8.35
C ALA A 25 -12.37 19.78 8.16
N THR A 26 -13.35 18.91 8.42
CA THR A 26 -14.79 19.21 8.26
C THR A 26 -15.54 19.34 9.60
N ALA A 27 -14.90 19.04 10.73
CA ALA A 27 -15.54 18.96 12.03
C ALA A 27 -15.06 20.06 13.01
N ASP A 28 -15.47 21.31 12.77
CA ASP A 28 -15.32 22.43 13.74
C ASP A 28 -16.19 22.27 15.01
N GLY A 29 -16.61 21.06 15.35
CA GLY A 29 -17.61 20.85 16.39
C GLY A 29 -17.42 19.70 17.37
N ALA A 30 -16.32 18.98 17.37
CA ALA A 30 -16.16 17.85 18.29
C ALA A 30 -15.52 18.30 19.61
N GLY A 31 -16.40 18.58 20.58
CA GLY A 31 -16.04 19.01 21.92
C GLY A 31 -15.51 17.89 22.81
N GLU A 32 -14.80 18.31 23.82
CA GLU A 32 -14.55 17.80 25.19
C GLU A 32 -14.29 16.31 25.47
N GLY A 33 -14.36 15.39 24.52
CA GLY A 33 -14.04 13.96 24.72
C GLY A 33 -12.73 13.48 24.06
N ARG A 34 -12.00 14.31 23.35
CA ARG A 34 -10.82 13.95 22.53
C ARG A 34 -9.52 13.78 23.30
N SER A 35 -9.56 13.34 24.51
CA SER A 35 -8.53 13.68 25.46
C SER A 35 -7.37 12.70 25.59
N HIS A 36 -7.02 11.83 24.66
CA HIS A 36 -5.96 10.89 25.00
C HIS A 36 -4.89 10.60 23.95
N LEU A 37 -5.04 10.99 22.70
CA LEU A 37 -3.96 10.90 21.72
C LEU A 37 -3.31 12.26 21.49
N THR A 38 -1.98 12.27 21.52
CA THR A 38 -1.21 13.45 21.14
C THR A 38 -1.20 13.60 19.61
N GLU A 39 -0.98 14.83 19.14
CA GLU A 39 -0.86 15.10 17.70
C GLU A 39 0.24 14.24 17.06
N LYS A 40 1.32 13.97 17.79
CA LYS A 40 2.39 13.08 17.32
C LYS A 40 1.91 11.64 17.16
N GLU A 41 1.19 11.09 18.13
CA GLU A 41 0.65 9.73 18.05
C GLU A 41 -0.32 9.57 16.88
N ILE A 42 -1.14 10.58 16.60
CA ILE A 42 -2.01 10.60 15.41
C ILE A 42 -1.17 10.58 14.13
N GLN A 43 -0.14 11.43 14.03
CA GLN A 43 0.75 11.48 12.87
C GLN A 43 1.51 10.16 12.67
N ASP A 44 2.03 9.57 13.75
CA ASP A 44 2.73 8.29 13.72
C ASP A 44 1.79 7.16 13.24
N MET A 45 0.55 7.11 13.78
CA MET A 45 -0.47 6.17 13.34
C MET A 45 -0.82 6.31 11.87
N GLU A 46 -1.06 7.54 11.43
CA GLU A 46 -1.39 7.80 10.03
C GLU A 46 -0.24 7.46 9.10
N SER A 47 1.02 7.67 9.53
CA SER A 47 2.19 7.24 8.78
C SER A 47 2.22 5.72 8.61
N ILE A 48 2.01 4.97 9.71
CA ILE A 48 1.97 3.50 9.69
C ILE A 48 0.84 2.99 8.79
N LEU A 49 -0.36 3.57 8.92
CA LEU A 49 -1.52 3.19 8.10
C LEU A 49 -1.30 3.50 6.62
N ARG A 50 -0.63 4.61 6.34
CA ARG A 50 -0.30 5.03 4.97
C ARG A 50 0.68 4.08 4.28
N ASP A 51 1.59 3.46 4.96
CA ASP A 51 2.49 2.45 4.37
C ASP A 51 1.75 1.18 3.91
N GLY A 52 0.53 0.96 4.35
CA GLY A 52 -0.35 -0.14 3.94
C GLY A 52 0.04 -1.53 4.45
N MET A 53 1.25 -1.68 4.97
CA MET A 53 1.82 -2.95 5.44
C MET A 53 1.74 -3.05 6.97
N VAL A 54 0.58 -2.81 7.54
CA VAL A 54 0.37 -2.77 8.99
C VAL A 54 0.42 -4.16 9.60
N GLY A 55 1.12 -4.30 10.72
CA GLY A 55 1.15 -5.51 11.52
C GLY A 55 1.45 -5.22 12.99
N TYR A 56 1.51 -6.29 13.78
CA TYR A 56 1.77 -6.22 15.21
C TYR A 56 3.09 -6.88 15.55
N ALA A 57 3.83 -6.28 16.49
CA ALA A 57 5.04 -6.85 17.08
C ALA A 57 4.78 -7.11 18.56
N TYR A 58 4.82 -8.37 18.94
CA TYR A 58 4.75 -8.84 20.32
C TYR A 58 6.17 -9.00 20.83
N LEU A 59 6.59 -8.14 21.74
CA LEU A 59 7.90 -8.20 22.37
C LEU A 59 7.78 -8.83 23.76
N TYR A 60 8.59 -9.83 24.02
CA TYR A 60 8.68 -10.50 25.31
C TYR A 60 9.95 -10.02 26.03
N PRO A 61 9.86 -8.92 26.85
CA PRO A 61 11.02 -8.38 27.53
C PRO A 61 11.56 -9.36 28.56
N HIS A 62 12.86 -9.27 28.84
CA HIS A 62 13.48 -10.14 29.83
C HIS A 62 12.87 -9.92 31.23
N GLY A 63 12.27 -10.96 31.78
CA GLY A 63 11.71 -10.96 33.14
C GLY A 63 10.27 -10.43 33.26
N GLU A 64 9.64 -10.08 32.17
CA GLU A 64 8.23 -9.74 32.16
C GLU A 64 7.36 -10.96 31.78
N GLU A 65 6.16 -11.03 32.35
CA GLU A 65 5.22 -12.15 32.12
C GLU A 65 4.39 -11.93 30.83
N PHE A 66 4.17 -10.66 30.47
CA PHE A 66 3.31 -10.29 29.34
C PHE A 66 4.11 -9.57 28.26
N PRO A 67 3.76 -9.80 26.97
CA PRO A 67 4.39 -9.09 25.88
C PRO A 67 3.94 -7.63 25.83
N GLN A 68 4.85 -6.76 25.42
CA GLN A 68 4.51 -5.43 24.96
C GLN A 68 4.11 -5.53 23.48
N VAL A 69 3.01 -4.91 23.09
CA VAL A 69 2.52 -4.99 21.72
C VAL A 69 2.61 -3.64 21.03
N TYR A 70 3.29 -3.64 19.91
CA TYR A 70 3.45 -2.46 19.06
C TYR A 70 2.79 -2.67 17.71
N VAL A 71 2.31 -1.58 17.14
CA VAL A 71 1.81 -1.50 15.77
C VAL A 71 2.82 -0.75 14.93
N LEU A 72 3.19 -1.29 13.78
CA LEU A 72 4.18 -0.70 12.89
C LEU A 72 3.92 -1.09 11.42
N SER A 73 4.60 -0.39 10.51
CA SER A 73 4.63 -0.79 9.11
C SER A 73 5.62 -1.94 8.92
N MET A 74 5.12 -3.06 8.37
CA MET A 74 5.83 -4.34 8.22
C MET A 74 6.67 -4.40 6.94
N THR A 75 7.30 -3.29 6.53
CA THR A 75 8.28 -3.33 5.43
C THR A 75 9.51 -4.16 5.86
N PRO A 76 10.22 -4.83 4.94
CA PRO A 76 11.41 -5.59 5.29
C PRO A 76 12.47 -4.77 6.03
N GLU A 77 12.64 -3.50 5.65
CA GLU A 77 13.56 -2.57 6.32
C GLU A 77 13.10 -2.25 7.74
N ASN A 78 11.81 -1.96 7.96
CA ASN A 78 11.27 -1.67 9.29
C ASN A 78 11.35 -2.90 10.20
N ILE A 79 11.02 -4.09 9.69
CA ILE A 79 11.17 -5.34 10.43
C ILE A 79 12.62 -5.50 10.92
N ALA A 80 13.59 -5.36 10.03
CA ALA A 80 15.00 -5.52 10.37
C ALA A 80 15.48 -4.48 11.39
N ASN A 81 15.11 -3.21 11.20
CA ASN A 81 15.46 -2.14 12.13
C ASN A 81 14.78 -2.34 13.49
N PHE A 82 13.51 -2.73 13.52
CA PHE A 82 12.78 -2.99 14.75
C PHE A 82 13.39 -4.14 15.56
N ILE A 83 13.76 -5.25 14.90
CA ILE A 83 14.51 -6.35 15.52
C ILE A 83 15.83 -5.81 16.07
N GLY A 84 16.58 -5.03 15.28
CA GLY A 84 17.87 -4.45 15.68
C GLY A 84 17.76 -3.56 16.91
N GLN A 85 16.68 -2.77 17.04
CA GLN A 85 16.45 -1.88 18.17
C GLN A 85 16.16 -2.64 19.47
N HIS A 86 15.37 -3.72 19.40
CA HIS A 86 14.83 -4.42 20.56
C HIS A 86 15.54 -5.73 20.92
N ARG A 87 16.52 -6.15 20.11
CA ARG A 87 17.23 -7.44 20.29
C ARG A 87 17.90 -7.63 21.65
N ALA A 88 18.31 -6.54 22.29
CA ALA A 88 18.98 -6.60 23.58
C ALA A 88 18.00 -6.66 24.77
N ASP A 89 16.78 -6.17 24.58
CA ASP A 89 15.79 -6.02 25.63
C ASP A 89 14.78 -7.16 25.69
N CYS A 90 14.69 -7.95 24.62
CA CYS A 90 13.68 -9.00 24.48
C CYS A 90 14.30 -10.37 24.27
N SER A 91 13.70 -11.39 24.93
CA SER A 91 14.05 -12.79 24.72
C SER A 91 13.47 -13.35 23.43
N GLU A 92 12.29 -12.88 23.06
CA GLU A 92 11.53 -13.31 21.89
C GLU A 92 10.75 -12.13 21.31
N MET A 93 10.58 -12.13 19.99
CA MET A 93 9.65 -11.25 19.29
C MET A 93 8.82 -12.08 18.32
N THR A 94 7.51 -11.86 18.30
CA THR A 94 6.62 -12.44 17.30
C THR A 94 5.99 -11.29 16.50
N LEU A 95 6.20 -11.28 15.20
CA LEU A 95 5.59 -10.33 14.30
C LEU A 95 4.43 -11.01 13.57
N THR A 96 3.28 -10.32 13.53
CA THR A 96 2.05 -10.82 12.91
C THR A 96 1.51 -9.82 11.90
N ASP A 97 0.70 -10.32 10.97
CA ASP A 97 -0.11 -9.45 10.11
C ASP A 97 -1.31 -8.88 10.88
N ARG A 98 -2.13 -8.05 10.20
CA ARG A 98 -3.35 -7.47 10.78
C ARG A 98 -4.40 -8.49 11.23
N MET A 99 -4.28 -9.73 10.80
CA MET A 99 -5.16 -10.83 11.16
C MET A 99 -4.55 -11.72 12.27
N ASP A 100 -3.53 -11.20 12.96
CA ASP A 100 -2.74 -11.91 13.98
C ASP A 100 -2.09 -13.22 13.49
N MET A 101 -1.87 -13.34 12.16
CA MET A 101 -1.16 -14.48 11.61
C MET A 101 0.35 -14.24 11.65
N THR A 102 1.09 -15.17 12.26
CA THR A 102 2.54 -15.06 12.41
C THR A 102 3.23 -14.90 11.06
N VAL A 103 3.96 -13.81 10.92
CA VAL A 103 4.80 -13.46 9.79
C VAL A 103 6.24 -13.88 10.03
N LEU A 104 6.75 -13.60 11.24
CA LEU A 104 8.13 -13.88 11.62
C LEU A 104 8.23 -14.02 13.14
N THR A 105 9.10 -14.92 13.62
CA THR A 105 9.49 -15.01 15.03
C THR A 105 11.01 -14.92 15.16
N THR A 106 11.48 -14.31 16.26
CA THR A 106 12.89 -14.26 16.61
C THR A 106 13.13 -14.75 18.02
N TYR A 107 14.34 -15.28 18.28
CA TYR A 107 14.91 -15.44 19.60
C TYR A 107 16.14 -14.55 19.73
N GLY A 108 16.03 -13.50 20.57
CA GLY A 108 17.02 -12.44 20.59
C GLY A 108 17.17 -11.83 19.19
N GLU A 109 18.38 -11.87 18.65
CA GLU A 109 18.70 -11.32 17.33
C GLU A 109 18.49 -12.30 16.16
N PHE A 110 18.17 -13.57 16.43
CA PHE A 110 18.09 -14.60 15.39
C PHE A 110 16.66 -14.84 14.96
N ILE A 111 16.42 -14.85 13.64
CA ILE A 111 15.14 -15.27 13.10
C ILE A 111 14.98 -16.78 13.26
N ASP A 112 13.99 -17.20 14.04
CA ASP A 112 13.66 -18.61 14.26
C ASP A 112 12.73 -19.14 13.16
N LYS A 113 11.72 -18.33 12.79
CA LYS A 113 10.71 -18.75 11.85
C LYS A 113 10.26 -17.58 10.96
N CYS A 114 10.25 -17.81 9.65
CA CYS A 114 9.64 -16.94 8.66
C CYS A 114 9.12 -17.81 7.51
N PRO A 115 7.79 -18.00 7.39
CA PRO A 115 7.17 -18.83 6.36
C PRO A 115 7.39 -18.33 4.94
N ASP A 116 7.50 -17.00 4.77
CA ASP A 116 7.76 -16.36 3.47
C ASP A 116 9.27 -16.23 3.24
N ARG A 117 9.76 -17.00 2.26
CA ARG A 117 11.19 -17.02 1.91
C ARG A 117 11.65 -15.71 1.26
N GLN A 118 10.79 -15.04 0.52
CA GLN A 118 11.14 -13.79 -0.12
C GLN A 118 11.26 -12.70 0.94
N LEU A 119 10.26 -12.57 1.81
CA LEU A 119 10.32 -11.66 2.94
C LEU A 119 11.56 -11.91 3.82
N LEU A 120 11.86 -13.18 4.10
CA LEU A 120 13.07 -13.54 4.86
C LEU A 120 14.34 -13.01 4.20
N GLN A 121 14.48 -13.19 2.88
CA GLN A 121 15.65 -12.71 2.16
C GLN A 121 15.77 -11.18 2.20
N GLU A 122 14.65 -10.48 2.02
CA GLU A 122 14.59 -9.03 2.05
C GLU A 122 14.90 -8.49 3.46
N VAL A 123 14.34 -9.09 4.51
CA VAL A 123 14.65 -8.73 5.92
C VAL A 123 16.13 -8.97 6.21
N LEU A 124 16.70 -10.10 5.81
CA LEU A 124 18.11 -10.42 6.06
C LEU A 124 19.07 -9.45 5.37
N GLN A 125 18.73 -8.89 4.21
CA GLN A 125 19.54 -7.86 3.54
C GLN A 125 19.75 -6.62 4.42
N HIS A 126 18.78 -6.27 5.26
CA HIS A 126 18.86 -5.15 6.18
C HIS A 126 19.35 -5.54 7.57
N LEU A 127 18.97 -6.74 8.05
CA LEU A 127 19.27 -7.19 9.40
C LEU A 127 20.74 -7.62 9.57
N VAL A 128 21.32 -8.32 8.60
CA VAL A 128 22.71 -8.83 8.71
C VAL A 128 23.73 -7.70 8.92
N PRO A 129 23.70 -6.57 8.19
CA PRO A 129 24.59 -5.45 8.48
C PRO A 129 24.45 -4.90 9.90
N ILE A 130 23.23 -4.88 10.45
CA ILE A 130 22.97 -4.44 11.84
C ILE A 130 23.57 -5.44 12.83
N GLN A 131 23.38 -6.73 12.61
CA GLN A 131 23.93 -7.78 13.46
C GLN A 131 25.47 -7.82 13.46
N CYS A 132 26.08 -7.54 12.31
CA CYS A 132 27.53 -7.47 12.17
C CYS A 132 28.14 -6.16 12.69
N GLY A 133 27.32 -5.17 13.09
CA GLY A 133 27.78 -3.84 13.52
C GLY A 133 28.29 -2.97 12.37
N GLU A 134 27.94 -3.32 11.15
CA GLU A 134 28.25 -2.53 9.93
C GLU A 134 27.27 -1.40 9.71
N ALA A 135 26.05 -1.49 10.30
CA ALA A 135 25.02 -0.48 10.29
C ALA A 135 24.35 -0.35 11.66
N GLU A 136 23.96 0.86 12.02
CA GLU A 136 23.12 1.10 13.17
C GLU A 136 21.64 0.95 12.79
N PRO A 137 20.78 0.38 13.68
CA PRO A 137 19.35 0.30 13.40
C PRO A 137 18.75 1.70 13.36
N LYS A 138 17.98 1.98 12.31
CA LYS A 138 17.24 3.24 12.16
C LYS A 138 16.00 3.22 13.04
N GLU A 139 15.59 4.40 13.51
CA GLU A 139 14.34 4.55 14.25
C GLU A 139 13.15 4.10 13.39
N VAL A 140 12.31 3.23 13.96
CA VAL A 140 11.08 2.74 13.32
C VAL A 140 9.90 3.43 13.97
N VAL A 141 9.04 4.02 13.14
CA VAL A 141 7.77 4.57 13.61
C VAL A 141 6.89 3.42 14.06
N SER A 142 6.57 3.41 15.35
CA SER A 142 5.71 2.42 15.97
C SER A 142 4.89 3.05 17.09
N VAL A 143 3.71 2.52 17.32
CA VAL A 143 2.82 2.94 18.42
C VAL A 143 2.41 1.75 19.25
N SER A 144 2.00 1.97 20.50
CA SER A 144 1.45 0.88 21.33
C SER A 144 0.11 0.38 20.77
N ARG A 145 -0.25 -0.85 21.10
CA ARG A 145 -1.57 -1.39 20.74
C ARG A 145 -2.71 -0.55 21.31
N ASP A 146 -2.55 -0.05 22.54
CA ASP A 146 -3.54 0.82 23.16
C ASP A 146 -3.74 2.12 22.38
N THR A 147 -2.64 2.71 21.87
CA THR A 147 -2.69 3.89 20.99
C THR A 147 -3.45 3.60 19.70
N TYR A 148 -3.21 2.42 19.10
CA TYR A 148 -3.92 1.98 17.92
C TYR A 148 -5.43 1.82 18.16
N ASP A 149 -5.79 1.13 19.24
CA ASP A 149 -7.19 0.87 19.59
C ASP A 149 -7.94 2.20 19.88
N LEU A 150 -7.30 3.14 20.58
CA LEU A 150 -7.85 4.49 20.79
C LEU A 150 -8.01 5.28 19.49
N TYR A 151 -7.06 5.16 18.56
CA TYR A 151 -7.16 5.80 17.25
C TYR A 151 -8.32 5.22 16.42
N ASP A 152 -8.49 3.90 16.44
CA ASP A 152 -9.56 3.23 15.72
C ASP A 152 -10.94 3.61 16.28
N ASP A 153 -11.09 3.69 17.60
CA ASP A 153 -12.30 4.18 18.27
C ASP A 153 -12.63 5.63 17.87
N LEU A 154 -11.63 6.52 17.86
CA LEU A 154 -11.82 7.91 17.43
C LEU A 154 -12.19 8.00 15.94
N LEU A 155 -11.61 7.15 15.12
CA LEU A 155 -11.92 7.06 13.70
C LEU A 155 -13.36 6.61 13.47
N GLU A 156 -13.84 5.62 14.24
CA GLU A 156 -15.23 5.19 14.21
C GLU A 156 -16.20 6.28 14.68
N GLU A 157 -15.86 7.00 15.75
CA GLU A 157 -16.68 8.11 16.24
C GLU A 157 -16.77 9.25 15.23
N ALA A 158 -15.64 9.62 14.63
CA ALA A 158 -15.59 10.64 13.60
C ALA A 158 -16.46 10.26 12.39
N ARG A 159 -16.44 8.99 11.98
CA ARG A 159 -17.31 8.47 10.92
C ARG A 159 -18.80 8.57 11.25
N LYS A 160 -19.18 8.31 12.49
CA LYS A 160 -20.59 8.39 12.93
C LYS A 160 -21.14 9.83 12.91
N GLY A 161 -20.26 10.83 13.06
CA GLY A 161 -20.60 12.26 13.04
C GLY A 161 -20.72 12.85 11.64
N LEU A 162 -20.31 12.13 10.59
CA LEU A 162 -20.32 12.62 9.21
C LEU A 162 -21.64 12.28 8.48
N THR A 163 -22.06 13.18 7.60
CA THR A 163 -23.15 12.86 6.69
C THR A 163 -22.70 11.86 5.62
N PRO A 164 -23.60 11.14 4.93
CA PRO A 164 -23.22 10.25 3.83
C PRO A 164 -22.44 10.95 2.71
N GLU A 165 -22.72 12.23 2.46
CA GLU A 165 -21.98 13.06 1.51
C GLU A 165 -20.55 13.33 2.00
N ASP A 166 -20.39 13.71 3.28
CA ASP A 166 -19.08 13.99 3.89
C ASP A 166 -18.23 12.72 3.95
N LEU A 167 -18.81 11.58 4.31
CA LEU A 167 -18.14 10.27 4.27
C LEU A 167 -17.64 9.94 2.86
N LYS A 168 -18.48 10.14 1.86
CA LYS A 168 -18.10 9.93 0.46
C LYS A 168 -16.98 10.87 0.03
N GLN A 169 -17.01 12.14 0.47
CA GLN A 169 -15.97 13.10 0.18
C GLN A 169 -14.66 12.75 0.89
N ALA A 170 -14.71 12.31 2.16
CA ALA A 170 -13.56 11.85 2.92
C ALA A 170 -12.96 10.58 2.31
N GLU A 171 -13.79 9.61 1.91
CA GLU A 171 -13.35 8.42 1.16
C GLU A 171 -12.71 8.77 -0.18
N LEU A 172 -13.23 9.77 -0.90
CA LEU A 172 -12.64 10.25 -2.14
C LEU A 172 -11.30 10.95 -1.89
N SER A 173 -11.18 11.69 -0.80
CA SER A 173 -9.93 12.32 -0.38
C SER A 173 -8.90 11.27 0.02
N ALA A 174 -9.27 10.28 0.81
CA ALA A 174 -8.42 9.16 1.18
C ALA A 174 -7.99 8.32 -0.02
N LYS A 175 -8.90 8.07 -0.97
CA LYS A 175 -8.59 7.41 -2.24
C LYS A 175 -7.67 8.24 -3.13
N SER A 176 -7.63 9.57 -2.98
CA SER A 176 -6.69 10.44 -3.69
C SER A 176 -5.29 10.45 -3.04
N THR A 177 -5.18 10.03 -1.78
CA THR A 177 -3.90 9.84 -1.08
C THR A 177 -3.39 8.44 -1.43
N VAL A 178 -3.01 8.28 -2.68
CA VAL A 178 -2.66 6.96 -3.25
C VAL A 178 -1.27 6.54 -2.83
N TRP A 179 -1.15 5.28 -2.46
CA TRP A 179 0.11 4.58 -2.19
C TRP A 179 0.85 4.35 -3.50
N HIS A 180 2.00 4.98 -3.62
CA HIS A 180 2.85 4.79 -4.78
C HIS A 180 4.03 3.91 -4.41
N TYR A 181 3.95 2.65 -4.80
CA TYR A 181 5.12 1.80 -4.77
C TYR A 181 6.00 2.16 -5.97
N TYR A 182 7.22 2.63 -5.70
CA TYR A 182 8.18 2.97 -6.73
C TYR A 182 9.27 1.92 -6.81
N LYS A 183 9.64 1.55 -8.01
CA LYS A 183 10.74 0.63 -8.27
C LYS A 183 11.82 1.36 -9.07
N PRO A 184 13.04 1.56 -8.52
CA PRO A 184 14.11 2.21 -9.24
C PRO A 184 14.41 1.52 -10.57
N GLY A 185 14.59 2.31 -11.64
CA GLY A 185 14.94 1.81 -12.97
C GLY A 185 13.75 1.38 -13.84
N VAL A 186 12.53 1.47 -13.37
CA VAL A 186 11.34 1.33 -14.21
C VAL A 186 11.04 2.66 -14.87
N ASP A 187 10.93 2.67 -16.19
CA ASP A 187 10.54 3.82 -17.00
C ASP A 187 9.28 3.48 -17.78
N VAL A 188 8.13 3.81 -17.19
CA VAL A 188 6.82 3.57 -17.82
C VAL A 188 6.66 4.42 -19.08
N SER A 189 7.27 5.59 -19.12
CA SER A 189 7.16 6.49 -20.28
C SER A 189 7.85 5.96 -21.54
N ALA A 190 8.78 5.03 -21.40
CA ALA A 190 9.47 4.38 -22.53
C ALA A 190 8.61 3.29 -23.20
N CYS A 191 7.53 2.83 -22.57
CA CYS A 191 6.64 1.82 -23.15
C CYS A 191 5.79 2.44 -24.27
N PRO A 192 5.75 1.88 -25.48
CA PRO A 192 4.93 2.43 -26.57
C PRO A 192 3.42 2.21 -26.32
N TYR A 193 3.05 1.17 -25.57
CA TYR A 193 1.69 0.88 -25.17
C TYR A 193 1.69 0.20 -23.81
N LEU A 194 0.53 0.20 -23.15
CA LEU A 194 0.26 -0.62 -21.96
C LEU A 194 -0.95 -1.54 -22.25
N GLU A 195 -0.89 -2.76 -21.75
CA GLU A 195 -2.03 -3.68 -21.78
C GLU A 195 -2.84 -3.51 -20.48
N ALA A 196 -4.03 -2.93 -20.61
CA ALA A 196 -4.98 -2.84 -19.50
C ALA A 196 -5.74 -4.15 -19.35
N LYS A 197 -5.82 -4.68 -18.12
CA LYS A 197 -6.60 -5.89 -17.77
C LYS A 197 -7.53 -5.57 -16.60
N TRP A 198 -8.79 -6.00 -16.71
CA TRP A 198 -9.80 -5.80 -15.67
C TRP A 198 -10.84 -6.91 -15.69
N ILE A 199 -11.54 -7.11 -14.59
CA ILE A 199 -12.68 -8.01 -14.53
C ILE A 199 -13.94 -7.22 -14.93
N GLY A 200 -14.55 -7.58 -16.06
CA GLY A 200 -15.88 -7.12 -16.41
C GLY A 200 -16.96 -7.93 -15.68
N GLU A 201 -18.22 -7.72 -16.04
CA GLU A 201 -19.38 -8.36 -15.34
C GLU A 201 -19.24 -9.88 -15.13
N LYS A 202 -18.54 -10.62 -15.99
CA LYS A 202 -18.38 -12.08 -15.88
C LYS A 202 -17.03 -12.62 -16.33
N ASN A 203 -16.19 -11.81 -16.99
CA ASN A 203 -14.97 -12.29 -17.63
C ASN A 203 -13.84 -11.28 -17.49
N LEU A 204 -12.61 -11.81 -17.45
CA LEU A 204 -11.41 -11.00 -17.62
C LEU A 204 -11.42 -10.37 -19.03
N ARG A 205 -11.23 -9.06 -19.08
CA ARG A 205 -11.10 -8.28 -20.32
C ARG A 205 -9.71 -7.68 -20.40
N SER A 206 -9.25 -7.46 -21.61
CA SER A 206 -8.00 -6.73 -21.86
C SER A 206 -8.09 -5.91 -23.12
N CYS A 207 -7.36 -4.81 -23.16
CA CYS A 207 -7.10 -4.04 -24.37
C CYS A 207 -5.69 -3.43 -24.29
N LYS A 208 -5.11 -3.11 -25.46
CA LYS A 208 -3.85 -2.37 -25.54
C LYS A 208 -4.16 -0.91 -25.75
N LEU A 209 -3.57 -0.07 -24.92
CA LEU A 209 -3.74 1.37 -24.94
C LEU A 209 -2.45 2.03 -25.38
N GLU A 210 -2.53 3.04 -26.22
CA GLU A 210 -1.39 3.93 -26.47
C GLU A 210 -0.98 4.58 -25.13
N ASN A 211 0.30 4.50 -24.81
CA ASN A 211 0.81 4.98 -23.53
C ASN A 211 1.02 6.51 -23.55
N THR A 212 -0.08 7.25 -23.60
CA THR A 212 -0.10 8.67 -23.30
C THR A 212 -0.81 8.92 -21.97
N PRO A 213 -0.34 9.87 -21.16
CA PRO A 213 -0.97 10.17 -19.87
C PRO A 213 -2.46 10.50 -19.99
N GLU A 214 -2.83 11.21 -21.06
CA GLU A 214 -4.20 11.61 -21.34
C GLU A 214 -5.08 10.40 -21.65
N ASN A 215 -4.58 9.47 -22.47
CA ASN A 215 -5.28 8.25 -22.86
C ASN A 215 -5.49 7.32 -21.64
N LEU A 216 -4.44 7.15 -20.82
CA LEU A 216 -4.55 6.34 -19.60
C LEU A 216 -5.49 6.98 -18.58
N ALA A 217 -5.41 8.30 -18.40
CA ALA A 217 -6.32 9.03 -17.52
C ALA A 217 -7.78 8.89 -17.98
N ALA A 218 -8.00 9.02 -19.27
CA ALA A 218 -9.31 8.84 -19.90
C ALA A 218 -9.87 7.44 -19.63
N PHE A 219 -9.07 6.42 -19.86
CA PHE A 219 -9.45 5.02 -19.64
C PHE A 219 -9.74 4.73 -18.16
N ILE A 220 -8.89 5.19 -17.25
CA ILE A 220 -9.08 5.04 -15.80
C ILE A 220 -10.39 5.70 -15.35
N GLN A 221 -10.73 6.87 -15.91
CA GLN A 221 -11.98 7.56 -15.55
C GLN A 221 -13.22 6.93 -16.20
N GLU A 222 -13.12 6.40 -17.42
CA GLU A 222 -14.22 5.66 -18.08
C GLU A 222 -14.56 4.39 -17.28
N LYS A 223 -13.55 3.73 -16.72
CA LYS A 223 -13.68 2.48 -15.96
C LYS A 223 -13.68 2.71 -14.44
N ASN A 224 -14.20 3.85 -13.98
CA ASN A 224 -14.20 4.20 -12.54
C ASN A 224 -15.11 3.31 -11.68
N ASP A 225 -16.00 2.55 -12.28
CA ASP A 225 -16.86 1.54 -11.66
C ASP A 225 -16.20 0.17 -11.50
N VAL A 226 -15.04 -0.03 -12.14
CA VAL A 226 -14.28 -1.28 -12.07
C VAL A 226 -13.48 -1.34 -10.77
N GLU A 227 -13.54 -2.50 -10.10
CA GLU A 227 -12.83 -2.72 -8.84
C GLU A 227 -11.31 -2.52 -8.99
N GLU A 228 -10.73 -3.12 -10.04
CA GLU A 228 -9.29 -3.02 -10.30
C GLU A 228 -8.99 -3.09 -11.80
N ILE A 229 -8.04 -2.26 -12.23
CA ILE A 229 -7.43 -2.28 -13.55
C ILE A 229 -5.93 -2.44 -13.38
N SER A 230 -5.35 -3.51 -13.91
CA SER A 230 -3.90 -3.73 -13.99
C SER A 230 -3.40 -3.31 -15.35
N PHE A 231 -2.41 -2.40 -15.39
CA PHE A 231 -1.72 -2.02 -16.62
C PHE A 231 -0.36 -2.70 -16.64
N ARG A 232 -0.08 -3.39 -17.73
CA ARG A 232 1.15 -4.15 -17.95
C ARG A 232 1.95 -3.58 -19.09
N ASP A 233 3.25 -3.61 -18.94
CA ASP A 233 4.19 -3.25 -20.00
C ASP A 233 4.21 -4.32 -21.12
N PRO A 234 4.94 -4.10 -22.24
CA PRO A 234 5.06 -5.07 -23.33
C PRO A 234 5.65 -6.43 -22.89
N ASP A 235 6.43 -6.47 -21.82
CA ASP A 235 7.03 -7.70 -21.28
C ASP A 235 6.07 -8.44 -20.32
N GLY A 236 4.90 -7.86 -20.05
CA GLY A 236 3.86 -8.41 -19.18
C GLY A 236 4.02 -8.09 -17.69
N ALA A 237 5.01 -7.26 -17.32
CA ALA A 237 5.15 -6.79 -15.96
C ALA A 237 4.07 -5.77 -15.61
N GLU A 238 3.48 -5.90 -14.43
CA GLU A 238 2.49 -4.96 -13.92
C GLU A 238 3.17 -3.67 -13.45
N VAL A 239 2.84 -2.55 -14.08
CA VAL A 239 3.52 -1.26 -13.86
C VAL A 239 2.62 -0.19 -13.25
N ILE A 240 1.29 -0.29 -13.44
CA ILE A 240 0.30 0.59 -12.84
C ILE A 240 -0.90 -0.25 -12.40
N ILE A 241 -1.45 0.03 -11.22
CA ILE A 241 -2.76 -0.46 -10.77
C ILE A 241 -3.65 0.73 -10.50
N ALA A 242 -4.86 0.71 -11.07
CA ALA A 242 -5.90 1.68 -10.78
C ALA A 242 -7.13 1.00 -10.20
N ARG A 243 -7.85 1.68 -9.30
CA ARG A 243 -9.10 1.22 -8.68
C ARG A 243 -10.06 2.37 -8.60
N GLN A 244 -11.30 2.16 -9.03
CA GLN A 244 -12.38 3.14 -8.89
C GLN A 244 -12.00 4.55 -9.37
N GLY A 245 -11.28 4.64 -10.49
CA GLY A 245 -10.85 5.90 -11.08
C GLY A 245 -9.58 6.53 -10.48
N TYR A 246 -8.85 5.83 -9.59
CA TYR A 246 -7.62 6.31 -8.95
C TYR A 246 -6.45 5.36 -9.20
N VAL A 247 -5.24 5.90 -9.30
CA VAL A 247 -4.02 5.09 -9.36
C VAL A 247 -3.62 4.69 -7.94
N HIS A 248 -3.54 3.40 -7.69
CA HIS A 248 -3.12 2.81 -6.40
C HIS A 248 -1.66 2.42 -6.37
N MET A 249 -1.12 2.00 -7.50
CA MET A 249 0.29 1.65 -7.65
C MET A 249 0.80 2.22 -8.96
N CYS A 250 2.01 2.75 -8.94
CA CYS A 250 2.79 3.05 -10.13
C CYS A 250 4.26 2.81 -9.81
N LEU A 251 4.95 2.01 -10.63
CA LEU A 251 6.36 1.71 -10.41
C LEU A 251 7.29 2.86 -10.80
N ASP A 252 6.81 3.84 -11.60
CA ASP A 252 7.56 5.01 -12.06
C ASP A 252 7.02 6.28 -11.39
N GLU A 253 7.76 6.76 -10.39
CA GLU A 253 7.41 7.97 -9.63
C GLU A 253 7.34 9.22 -10.51
N ALA A 254 8.32 9.37 -11.39
CA ALA A 254 8.42 10.55 -12.23
C ALA A 254 7.27 10.62 -13.24
N TYR A 255 6.93 9.49 -13.86
CA TYR A 255 5.79 9.37 -14.75
C TYR A 255 4.48 9.69 -14.04
N LEU A 256 4.28 9.11 -12.86
CA LEU A 256 3.06 9.34 -12.08
C LEU A 256 2.92 10.81 -11.71
N LYS A 257 3.90 11.40 -11.00
CA LYS A 257 3.81 12.76 -10.46
C LYS A 257 3.77 13.83 -11.54
N ASN A 258 4.59 13.68 -12.60
CA ASN A 258 4.78 14.72 -13.57
C ASN A 258 3.86 14.62 -14.80
N ARG A 259 3.23 13.46 -15.02
CA ARG A 259 2.43 13.21 -16.23
C ARG A 259 1.05 12.66 -15.93
N LEU A 260 0.94 11.47 -15.34
CA LEU A 260 -0.34 10.79 -15.19
C LEU A 260 -1.27 11.48 -14.19
N GLN A 261 -0.76 11.92 -13.04
CA GLN A 261 -1.57 12.61 -12.01
C GLN A 261 -2.14 13.94 -12.49
N PRO A 262 -1.38 14.81 -13.20
CA PRO A 262 -1.94 16.01 -13.82
C PRO A 262 -3.05 15.68 -14.83
N ALA A 263 -2.84 14.69 -15.71
CA ALA A 263 -3.84 14.28 -16.70
C ALA A 263 -5.13 13.75 -16.04
N LEU A 264 -5.02 12.94 -14.97
CA LEU A 264 -6.16 12.48 -14.19
C LEU A 264 -6.93 13.64 -13.54
N THR A 265 -6.20 14.62 -13.04
CA THR A 265 -6.82 15.81 -12.42
C THR A 265 -7.57 16.64 -13.44
N GLU A 266 -7.01 16.84 -14.63
CA GLU A 266 -7.63 17.58 -15.72
C GLU A 266 -8.86 16.82 -16.25
N GLN A 267 -8.75 15.52 -16.46
CA GLN A 267 -9.87 14.68 -16.92
C GLN A 267 -11.06 14.73 -15.97
N ARG A 268 -10.83 14.75 -14.65
CA ARG A 268 -11.90 14.90 -13.65
C ARG A 268 -12.55 16.28 -13.66
N ARG A 269 -11.79 17.32 -14.02
CA ARG A 269 -12.30 18.70 -14.09
C ARG A 269 -13.11 18.96 -15.35
N SER A 270 -12.69 18.44 -16.48
CA SER A 270 -13.34 18.69 -17.77
C SER A 270 -14.73 18.01 -17.85
N GLY A 271 -14.88 16.85 -17.22
CA GLY A 271 -16.11 16.06 -17.32
C GLY A 271 -16.41 15.55 -18.74
N ASP A 272 -15.49 15.75 -19.68
CA ASP A 272 -15.65 15.34 -21.07
C ASP A 272 -15.57 13.81 -21.20
N VAL A 273 -16.37 13.25 -22.11
CA VAL A 273 -16.27 11.84 -22.46
C VAL A 273 -14.99 11.63 -23.28
N PRO A 274 -14.02 10.89 -22.72
CA PRO A 274 -12.73 10.76 -23.38
C PRO A 274 -12.80 9.90 -24.65
N VAL A 275 -11.99 10.27 -25.65
CA VAL A 275 -11.74 9.40 -26.81
C VAL A 275 -10.52 8.54 -26.50
N ILE A 276 -10.76 7.25 -26.21
CA ILE A 276 -9.70 6.31 -25.90
C ILE A 276 -9.09 5.81 -27.20
N GLN A 277 -7.76 5.83 -27.27
CA GLN A 277 -6.99 5.33 -28.40
C GLN A 277 -6.40 3.95 -28.06
N GLU A 278 -6.87 2.93 -28.77
CA GLU A 278 -6.27 1.61 -28.72
C GLU A 278 -4.99 1.57 -29.57
N ALA A 279 -3.96 0.91 -29.07
CA ALA A 279 -2.72 0.73 -29.83
C ALA A 279 -2.96 -0.31 -30.95
N ASP A 280 -2.54 0.03 -32.16
CA ASP A 280 -2.59 -0.87 -33.31
C ASP A 280 -1.87 -2.19 -32.99
N THR A 281 -2.61 -3.30 -32.97
CA THR A 281 -2.01 -4.61 -32.85
C THR A 281 -1.35 -4.92 -34.19
N PRO A 282 -0.02 -5.14 -34.26
CA PRO A 282 0.58 -5.58 -35.51
C PRO A 282 -0.09 -6.87 -35.94
N VAL A 283 -0.79 -6.84 -37.08
CA VAL A 283 -1.41 -7.99 -37.69
C VAL A 283 -0.31 -9.04 -37.92
N GLN A 284 -0.30 -10.11 -37.13
CA GLN A 284 0.50 -11.29 -37.47
C GLN A 284 0.01 -11.78 -38.83
N SER A 285 0.75 -11.42 -39.89
CA SER A 285 0.54 -11.96 -41.21
C SER A 285 0.73 -13.47 -41.14
N GLY A 286 -0.41 -14.18 -41.26
CA GLY A 286 -0.45 -15.61 -41.19
C GLY A 286 0.55 -16.20 -42.17
N MET A 287 1.44 -17.06 -41.69
CA MET A 287 2.24 -17.97 -42.46
C MET A 287 1.26 -18.90 -43.17
N LYS A 288 1.03 -18.68 -44.48
CA LYS A 288 0.47 -19.70 -45.35
C LYS A 288 1.45 -20.85 -45.40
N MET A 289 1.12 -21.97 -44.75
CA MET A 289 1.70 -23.26 -45.11
C MET A 289 1.13 -23.66 -46.47
N GLU A 290 1.92 -23.56 -47.51
CA GLU A 290 1.69 -24.31 -48.75
C GLU A 290 2.12 -25.76 -48.52
N MET A 291 1.17 -26.68 -48.76
CA MET A 291 1.45 -28.12 -48.83
C MET A 291 2.06 -28.46 -50.19
#